data_88583fafb9ce4849b4b8a18df2f999e4
#
_entry.id   88583fafb9ce4849b4b8a18df2f999e4
#
_cell.length_a   1.000
_cell.length_b   1.000
_cell.length_c   1.000
_cell.angle_alpha   90.00
_cell.angle_beta   90.00
_cell.angle_gamma   90.00
#
_symmetry.space_group_name_H-M   'P 1'
#
loop_
_entity.id
_entity.type
_entity.pdbx_description
1 polymer ?
#
loop_
_entity_poly.entity_id
_entity_poly.type
_entity_poly.pdbx_seq_one_letter_code
_entity_poly.pdbx_strand_id
1 'polypeptide(L)'
;QQALIRATEDANRELEQRVQARTHELHDTLEQLQEANAQLQRLSITDGLTGLANRARFDAVAQDELRRAERHDAPFALILFDIDHFKRLNDTYGHLTGDACLRALAQALQPRVQRAGDLLARYGGEEFVVILSEAREDQALAFAETLREAVAGLAVVHEDQILHITASFGVTSALATVSLQVADYLAAADHALYQAKAEGRNTVRFAPVSTAAAPA
;
A
#
# COMPACT_ATOMS: atom_id res chain seq x y z
N GLN A 1 -7.20 -63.02 22.64
CA GLN A 1 -6.22 -61.94 22.52
C GLN A 1 -5.93 -61.58 21.06
N GLN A 2 -5.64 -62.54 20.16
CA GLN A 2 -5.34 -62.28 18.74
C GLN A 2 -6.51 -61.58 17.97
N ALA A 3 -7.76 -61.94 18.26
CA ALA A 3 -8.93 -61.33 17.64
C ALA A 3 -9.10 -59.83 18.04
N LEU A 4 -8.78 -59.50 19.29
CA LEU A 4 -8.86 -58.13 19.78
C LEU A 4 -7.77 -57.24 19.16
N ILE A 5 -6.55 -57.80 18.99
CA ILE A 5 -5.44 -57.07 18.34
C ILE A 5 -5.80 -56.73 16.89
N ARG A 6 -6.32 -57.70 16.12
CA ARG A 6 -6.73 -57.46 14.73
C ARG A 6 -7.85 -56.43 14.62
N ALA A 7 -8.84 -56.48 15.51
CA ALA A 7 -9.92 -55.51 15.51
C ALA A 7 -9.44 -54.08 15.80
N THR A 8 -8.45 -53.92 16.68
CA THR A 8 -7.83 -52.61 16.95
C THR A 8 -6.96 -52.14 15.78
N GLU A 9 -6.24 -53.02 15.11
CA GLU A 9 -5.43 -52.67 13.93
C GLU A 9 -6.33 -52.23 12.75
N ASP A 10 -7.44 -52.93 12.53
CA ASP A 10 -8.38 -52.56 11.48
C ASP A 10 -9.09 -51.25 11.78
N ALA A 11 -9.51 -51.03 13.04
CA ALA A 11 -10.07 -49.73 13.46
C ALA A 11 -9.08 -48.56 13.33
N ASN A 12 -7.81 -48.80 13.65
CA ASN A 12 -6.76 -47.76 13.47
C ASN A 12 -6.53 -47.44 11.98
N ARG A 13 -6.50 -48.45 11.10
CA ARG A 13 -6.39 -48.21 9.67
C ARG A 13 -7.56 -47.40 9.12
N GLU A 14 -8.77 -47.73 9.54
CA GLU A 14 -9.97 -47.00 9.13
C GLU A 14 -9.93 -45.55 9.62
N LEU A 15 -9.47 -45.34 10.88
CA LEU A 15 -9.30 -43.98 11.44
C LEU A 15 -8.25 -43.20 10.70
N GLU A 16 -7.08 -43.78 10.40
CA GLU A 16 -6.02 -43.15 9.62
C GLU A 16 -6.50 -42.74 8.23
N GLN A 17 -7.22 -43.60 7.54
CA GLN A 17 -7.81 -43.30 6.23
C GLN A 17 -8.82 -42.15 6.32
N ARG A 18 -9.67 -42.16 7.36
CA ARG A 18 -10.65 -41.10 7.60
C ARG A 18 -9.99 -39.77 7.94
N VAL A 19 -8.94 -39.80 8.75
CA VAL A 19 -8.13 -38.58 9.07
C VAL A 19 -7.46 -38.02 7.81
N GLN A 20 -6.82 -38.87 7.00
CA GLN A 20 -6.21 -38.47 5.76
C GLN A 20 -7.22 -37.84 4.77
N ALA A 21 -8.36 -38.49 4.58
CA ALA A 21 -9.42 -37.97 3.71
C ALA A 21 -9.94 -36.59 4.18
N ARG A 22 -10.19 -36.48 5.49
CA ARG A 22 -10.63 -35.19 6.07
C ARG A 22 -9.57 -34.08 6.00
N THR A 23 -8.30 -34.44 6.18
CA THR A 23 -7.20 -33.50 6.05
C THR A 23 -7.09 -32.96 4.62
N HIS A 24 -7.27 -33.85 3.64
CA HIS A 24 -7.27 -33.47 2.23
C HIS A 24 -8.45 -32.54 1.88
N GLU A 25 -9.67 -32.94 2.27
CA GLU A 25 -10.90 -32.13 2.10
C GLU A 25 -10.76 -30.74 2.76
N LEU A 26 -10.15 -30.68 3.95
CA LEU A 26 -9.91 -29.42 4.65
C LEU A 26 -8.92 -28.52 3.90
N HIS A 27 -7.86 -29.14 3.35
CA HIS A 27 -6.86 -28.43 2.56
C HIS A 27 -7.47 -27.82 1.29
N ASP A 28 -8.22 -28.61 0.54
CA ASP A 28 -8.90 -28.16 -0.67
C ASP A 28 -9.91 -27.01 -0.36
N THR A 29 -10.64 -27.14 0.77
CA THR A 29 -11.58 -26.10 1.20
C THR A 29 -10.87 -24.81 1.58
N LEU A 30 -9.71 -24.89 2.25
CA LEU A 30 -8.90 -23.72 2.61
C LEU A 30 -8.34 -23.04 1.37
N GLU A 31 -7.88 -23.79 0.38
CA GLU A 31 -7.41 -23.22 -0.89
C GLU A 31 -8.54 -22.48 -1.63
N GLN A 32 -9.71 -23.10 -1.74
CA GLN A 32 -10.89 -22.46 -2.35
C GLN A 32 -11.32 -21.18 -1.61
N LEU A 33 -11.30 -21.21 -0.28
CA LEU A 33 -11.64 -20.06 0.54
C LEU A 33 -10.63 -18.92 0.37
N GLN A 34 -9.33 -19.24 0.29
CA GLN A 34 -8.27 -18.27 0.05
C GLN A 34 -8.42 -17.64 -1.34
N GLU A 35 -8.73 -18.42 -2.34
CA GLU A 35 -8.95 -17.95 -3.71
C GLU A 35 -10.18 -17.03 -3.81
N ALA A 36 -11.30 -17.44 -3.21
CA ALA A 36 -12.52 -16.63 -3.14
C ALA A 36 -12.29 -15.32 -2.38
N ASN A 37 -11.56 -15.36 -1.26
CA ASN A 37 -11.21 -14.16 -0.49
C ASN A 37 -10.28 -13.22 -1.28
N ALA A 38 -9.30 -13.75 -2.02
CA ALA A 38 -8.45 -12.97 -2.89
C ALA A 38 -9.23 -12.31 -4.04
N GLN A 39 -10.25 -12.99 -4.59
CA GLN A 39 -11.15 -12.41 -5.58
C GLN A 39 -12.02 -11.29 -4.99
N LEU A 40 -12.58 -11.50 -3.80
CA LEU A 40 -13.34 -10.46 -3.10
C LEU A 40 -12.48 -9.24 -2.76
N GLN A 41 -11.24 -9.45 -2.34
CA GLN A 41 -10.29 -8.36 -2.11
C GLN A 41 -9.92 -7.59 -3.39
N ARG A 42 -9.82 -8.27 -4.54
CA ARG A 42 -9.61 -7.62 -5.84
C ARG A 42 -10.83 -6.79 -6.30
N LEU A 43 -12.03 -7.21 -5.92
CA LEU A 43 -13.26 -6.46 -6.18
C LEU A 43 -13.45 -5.28 -5.21
N SER A 44 -12.83 -5.32 -4.03
CA SER A 44 -12.80 -4.20 -3.11
C SER A 44 -11.84 -3.14 -3.65
N ILE A 45 -12.31 -1.92 -3.79
CA ILE A 45 -11.51 -0.77 -4.25
C ILE A 45 -10.97 0.07 -3.09
N THR A 46 -11.24 -0.34 -1.86
CA THR A 46 -10.85 0.38 -0.64
C THR A 46 -10.01 -0.50 0.28
N ASP A 47 -9.10 0.15 1.02
CA ASP A 47 -8.36 -0.46 2.13
C ASP A 47 -9.25 -0.56 3.37
N GLY A 48 -9.36 -1.75 3.94
CA GLY A 48 -10.28 -2.02 5.05
C GLY A 48 -9.91 -1.32 6.37
N LEU A 49 -8.66 -0.89 6.57
CA LEU A 49 -8.22 -0.20 7.77
C LEU A 49 -8.45 1.30 7.69
N THR A 50 -8.05 1.90 6.58
CA THR A 50 -8.00 3.36 6.40
C THR A 50 -9.19 3.93 5.65
N GLY A 51 -9.95 3.10 4.90
CA GLY A 51 -11.04 3.52 4.03
C GLY A 51 -10.57 4.25 2.74
N LEU A 52 -9.27 4.42 2.55
CA LEU A 52 -8.69 4.97 1.33
C LEU A 52 -8.79 3.98 0.17
N ALA A 53 -8.47 4.42 -1.04
CA ALA A 53 -8.25 3.50 -2.15
C ALA A 53 -7.16 2.48 -1.77
N ASN A 54 -7.34 1.23 -2.19
CA ASN A 54 -6.31 0.22 -2.05
C ASN A 54 -5.37 0.20 -3.27
N ARG A 55 -4.33 -0.63 -3.22
CA ARG A 55 -3.35 -0.79 -4.30
C ARG A 55 -4.01 -1.14 -5.64
N ALA A 56 -5.00 -2.05 -5.66
CA ALA A 56 -5.67 -2.43 -6.90
C ALA A 56 -6.41 -1.26 -7.55
N ARG A 57 -7.04 -0.40 -6.75
CA ARG A 57 -7.67 0.83 -7.23
C ARG A 57 -6.64 1.83 -7.72
N PHE A 58 -5.53 1.98 -7.00
CA PHE A 58 -4.42 2.82 -7.44
C PHE A 58 -3.89 2.38 -8.80
N ASP A 59 -3.58 1.10 -8.98
CA ASP A 59 -3.04 0.56 -10.23
C ASP A 59 -3.96 0.86 -11.43
N ALA A 60 -5.27 0.67 -11.25
CA ALA A 60 -6.27 0.95 -12.28
C ALA A 60 -6.34 2.45 -12.63
N VAL A 61 -6.45 3.31 -11.60
CA VAL A 61 -6.56 4.77 -11.80
C VAL A 61 -5.28 5.37 -12.36
N ALA A 62 -4.11 4.92 -11.89
CA ALA A 62 -2.82 5.40 -12.39
C ALA A 62 -2.64 5.13 -13.89
N GLN A 63 -3.05 3.94 -14.36
CA GLN A 63 -3.01 3.63 -15.78
C GLN A 63 -3.99 4.48 -16.60
N ASP A 64 -5.18 4.73 -16.09
CA ASP A 64 -6.18 5.54 -16.78
C ASP A 64 -5.77 7.01 -16.86
N GLU A 65 -5.27 7.58 -15.75
CA GLU A 65 -4.83 8.98 -15.69
C GLU A 65 -3.53 9.20 -16.50
N LEU A 66 -2.59 8.24 -16.48
CA LEU A 66 -1.39 8.32 -17.32
C LEU A 66 -1.78 8.34 -18.82
N ARG A 67 -2.66 7.44 -19.26
CA ARG A 67 -3.19 7.45 -20.64
C ARG A 67 -3.94 8.72 -20.98
N ARG A 68 -4.64 9.31 -20.01
CA ARG A 68 -5.32 10.59 -20.19
C ARG A 68 -4.31 11.72 -20.36
N ALA A 69 -3.31 11.79 -19.48
CA ALA A 69 -2.25 12.78 -19.54
C ALA A 69 -1.48 12.71 -20.88
N GLU A 70 -1.17 11.50 -21.35
CA GLU A 70 -0.55 11.27 -22.66
C GLU A 70 -1.38 11.84 -23.81
N ARG A 71 -2.69 11.61 -23.85
CA ARG A 71 -3.55 12.13 -24.91
C ARG A 71 -3.67 13.66 -24.93
N HIS A 72 -3.41 14.31 -23.80
CA HIS A 72 -3.55 15.76 -23.63
C HIS A 72 -2.21 16.49 -23.52
N ASP A 73 -1.08 15.79 -23.76
CA ASP A 73 0.27 16.32 -23.58
C ASP A 73 0.43 16.99 -22.20
N ALA A 74 -0.14 16.35 -21.18
CA ALA A 74 -0.16 16.88 -19.82
C ALA A 74 0.88 16.19 -18.91
N PRO A 75 1.35 16.84 -17.86
CA PRO A 75 2.19 16.19 -16.86
C PRO A 75 1.38 15.23 -16.00
N PHE A 76 2.03 14.16 -15.58
CA PHE A 76 1.54 13.20 -14.59
C PHE A 76 2.53 13.12 -13.44
N ALA A 77 2.05 13.19 -12.21
CA ALA A 77 2.90 13.15 -11.04
C ALA A 77 2.46 12.05 -10.05
N LEU A 78 3.44 11.46 -9.40
CA LEU A 78 3.27 10.53 -8.27
C LEU A 78 4.02 11.03 -7.04
N ILE A 79 3.38 10.85 -5.88
CA ILE A 79 3.99 11.05 -4.58
C ILE A 79 3.89 9.72 -3.85
N LEU A 80 5.01 9.09 -3.53
CA LEU A 80 5.09 7.92 -2.66
C LEU A 80 5.60 8.36 -1.29
N PHE A 81 4.95 7.95 -0.22
CA PHE A 81 5.39 8.31 1.12
C PHE A 81 5.14 7.20 2.14
N ASP A 82 5.86 7.26 3.23
CA ASP A 82 5.92 6.22 4.26
C ASP A 82 6.07 6.87 5.63
N ILE A 83 5.40 6.29 6.64
CA ILE A 83 5.48 6.79 8.02
C ILE A 83 6.85 6.47 8.61
N ASP A 84 7.54 7.51 9.05
CA ASP A 84 8.88 7.38 9.61
C ASP A 84 8.87 6.52 10.88
N HIS A 85 9.79 5.56 10.94
CA HIS A 85 9.98 4.68 12.11
C HIS A 85 8.72 3.89 12.52
N PHE A 86 7.79 3.59 11.61
CA PHE A 86 6.53 2.92 11.92
C PHE A 86 6.73 1.56 12.61
N LYS A 87 7.73 0.77 12.18
CA LYS A 87 8.07 -0.48 12.86
C LYS A 87 8.42 -0.25 14.33
N ARG A 88 9.25 0.77 14.64
CA ARG A 88 9.61 1.11 16.03
C ARG A 88 8.41 1.56 16.84
N LEU A 89 7.48 2.29 16.22
CA LEU A 89 6.22 2.68 16.85
C LEU A 89 5.41 1.43 17.21
N ASN A 90 5.24 0.48 16.31
CA ASN A 90 4.55 -0.78 16.57
C ASN A 90 5.24 -1.63 17.65
N ASP A 91 6.58 -1.72 17.61
CA ASP A 91 7.36 -2.47 18.59
C ASP A 91 7.26 -1.86 20.01
N THR A 92 7.04 -0.54 20.09
CA THR A 92 6.97 0.19 21.38
C THR A 92 5.55 0.26 21.93
N TYR A 93 4.54 0.51 21.10
CA TYR A 93 3.16 0.83 21.50
C TYR A 93 2.13 -0.20 21.04
N GLY A 94 2.56 -1.22 20.31
CA GLY A 94 1.70 -2.28 19.79
C GLY A 94 1.03 -1.93 18.45
N HIS A 95 0.57 -2.97 17.75
CA HIS A 95 -0.03 -2.85 16.42
C HIS A 95 -1.34 -2.04 16.42
N LEU A 96 -2.14 -2.10 17.50
CA LEU A 96 -3.39 -1.33 17.58
C LEU A 96 -3.12 0.18 17.56
N THR A 97 -2.03 0.62 18.18
CA THR A 97 -1.58 2.01 18.15
C THR A 97 -1.09 2.40 16.74
N GLY A 98 -0.35 1.53 16.09
CA GLY A 98 0.03 1.73 14.68
C GLY A 98 -1.19 1.87 13.77
N ASP A 99 -2.19 1.02 13.94
CA ASP A 99 -3.44 1.10 13.21
C ASP A 99 -4.19 2.43 13.44
N ALA A 100 -4.17 2.94 14.68
CA ALA A 100 -4.74 4.25 15.00
C ALA A 100 -3.98 5.38 14.27
N CYS A 101 -2.65 5.31 14.21
CA CYS A 101 -1.83 6.27 13.45
C CYS A 101 -2.14 6.24 11.95
N LEU A 102 -2.29 5.04 11.36
CA LEU A 102 -2.67 4.89 9.95
C LEU A 102 -4.05 5.48 9.65
N ARG A 103 -5.03 5.25 10.53
CA ARG A 103 -6.37 5.84 10.38
C ARG A 103 -6.35 7.36 10.52
N ALA A 104 -5.63 7.88 11.50
CA ALA A 104 -5.52 9.33 11.73
C ALA A 104 -4.86 10.04 10.54
N LEU A 105 -3.79 9.45 9.99
CA LEU A 105 -3.13 9.94 8.79
C LEU A 105 -4.10 9.97 7.60
N ALA A 106 -4.80 8.87 7.35
CA ALA A 106 -5.77 8.78 6.25
C ALA A 106 -6.87 9.84 6.37
N GLN A 107 -7.46 10.00 7.55
CA GLN A 107 -8.49 11.00 7.83
C GLN A 107 -7.99 12.43 7.64
N ALA A 108 -6.74 12.71 8.00
CA ALA A 108 -6.15 14.03 7.84
C ALA A 108 -5.81 14.37 6.37
N LEU A 109 -5.39 13.38 5.59
CA LEU A 109 -4.93 13.62 4.22
C LEU A 109 -6.04 13.51 3.17
N GLN A 110 -7.01 12.62 3.35
CA GLN A 110 -8.10 12.41 2.37
C GLN A 110 -8.84 13.70 1.96
N PRO A 111 -9.16 14.66 2.86
CA PRO A 111 -9.83 15.91 2.46
C PRO A 111 -8.95 16.85 1.63
N ARG A 112 -7.64 16.61 1.54
CA ARG A 112 -6.69 17.42 0.79
C ARG A 112 -6.52 16.95 -0.66
N VAL A 113 -6.88 15.69 -0.93
CA VAL A 113 -6.78 15.07 -2.26
C VAL A 113 -8.19 14.94 -2.84
N GLN A 114 -8.73 16.03 -3.39
CA GLN A 114 -10.13 16.10 -3.85
C GLN A 114 -10.31 16.54 -5.30
N ARG A 115 -9.21 16.85 -6.02
CA ARG A 115 -9.35 17.23 -7.44
C ARG A 115 -9.76 16.03 -8.29
N ALA A 116 -10.52 16.27 -9.33
CA ALA A 116 -10.85 15.23 -10.29
C ALA A 116 -9.57 14.69 -10.93
N GLY A 117 -9.39 13.37 -10.88
CA GLY A 117 -8.18 12.70 -11.37
C GLY A 117 -7.11 12.48 -10.29
N ASP A 118 -7.15 13.21 -9.15
CA ASP A 118 -6.26 12.93 -8.03
C ASP A 118 -6.76 11.74 -7.20
N LEU A 119 -5.83 10.98 -6.64
CA LEU A 119 -6.15 9.83 -5.81
C LEU A 119 -5.15 9.71 -4.66
N LEU A 120 -5.65 9.47 -3.45
CA LEU A 120 -4.85 9.00 -2.31
C LEU A 120 -5.17 7.53 -2.08
N ALA A 121 -4.15 6.70 -2.02
CA ALA A 121 -4.29 5.27 -1.78
C ALA A 121 -3.29 4.78 -0.72
N ARG A 122 -3.67 3.72 -0.01
CA ARG A 122 -2.73 2.93 0.78
C ARG A 122 -2.12 1.88 -0.11
N TYR A 123 -0.81 1.99 -0.33
CA TYR A 123 -0.08 1.13 -1.25
C TYR A 123 0.27 -0.23 -0.60
N GLY A 124 0.60 -0.23 0.70
CA GLY A 124 0.82 -1.44 1.51
C GLY A 124 1.47 -1.09 2.85
N GLY A 125 1.19 -1.85 3.91
CA GLY A 125 1.78 -1.59 5.23
C GLY A 125 1.60 -0.15 5.71
N GLU A 126 2.71 0.57 5.85
CA GLU A 126 2.78 2.00 6.19
C GLU A 126 2.99 2.92 4.98
N GLU A 127 2.95 2.36 3.76
CA GLU A 127 3.19 3.10 2.51
C GLU A 127 1.90 3.61 1.90
N PHE A 128 1.93 4.84 1.44
CA PHE A 128 0.83 5.54 0.77
C PHE A 128 1.31 6.14 -0.54
N VAL A 129 0.39 6.31 -1.47
CA VAL A 129 0.67 6.90 -2.78
C VAL A 129 -0.41 7.92 -3.14
N VAL A 130 0.02 9.02 -3.77
CA VAL A 130 -0.89 10.02 -4.34
C VAL A 130 -0.63 10.12 -5.83
N ILE A 131 -1.71 10.10 -6.62
CA ILE A 131 -1.72 10.50 -8.02
C ILE A 131 -2.11 11.98 -8.05
N LEU A 132 -1.37 12.78 -8.80
CA LEU A 132 -1.75 14.16 -9.14
C LEU A 132 -1.85 14.29 -10.66
N SER A 133 -3.07 14.50 -11.14
CA SER A 133 -3.33 14.73 -12.55
C SER A 133 -2.90 16.16 -12.93
N GLU A 134 -2.26 16.29 -14.10
CA GLU A 134 -1.85 17.55 -14.69
C GLU A 134 -0.95 18.42 -13.77
N ALA A 135 -0.18 17.77 -12.88
CA ALA A 135 0.70 18.45 -11.94
C ALA A 135 2.17 18.41 -12.41
N ARG A 136 2.76 19.59 -12.53
CA ARG A 136 4.19 19.76 -12.78
C ARG A 136 5.00 19.54 -11.50
N GLU A 137 6.32 19.46 -11.65
CA GLU A 137 7.26 19.24 -10.54
C GLU A 137 7.04 20.22 -9.37
N ASP A 138 7.01 21.53 -9.64
CA ASP A 138 6.84 22.57 -8.62
C ASP A 138 5.52 22.42 -7.86
N GLN A 139 4.46 22.10 -8.57
CA GLN A 139 3.13 21.87 -7.99
C GLN A 139 3.08 20.58 -7.15
N ALA A 140 3.69 19.51 -7.65
CA ALA A 140 3.75 18.23 -6.95
C ALA A 140 4.60 18.32 -5.68
N LEU A 141 5.74 19.03 -5.73
CA LEU A 141 6.60 19.30 -4.57
C LEU A 141 5.88 20.15 -3.52
N ALA A 142 5.24 21.24 -3.92
CA ALA A 142 4.48 22.11 -3.01
C ALA A 142 3.32 21.34 -2.34
N PHE A 143 2.63 20.49 -3.10
CA PHE A 143 1.56 19.67 -2.57
C PHE A 143 2.08 18.61 -1.59
N ALA A 144 3.18 17.93 -1.93
CA ALA A 144 3.81 16.95 -1.04
C ALA A 144 4.25 17.59 0.29
N GLU A 145 4.79 18.82 0.25
CA GLU A 145 5.15 19.57 1.46
C GLU A 145 3.92 19.87 2.32
N THR A 146 2.79 20.26 1.71
CA THR A 146 1.52 20.45 2.42
C THR A 146 1.06 19.17 3.12
N LEU A 147 1.22 18.00 2.47
CA LEU A 147 0.90 16.72 3.09
C LEU A 147 1.87 16.38 4.23
N ARG A 148 3.17 16.59 4.04
CA ARG A 148 4.20 16.37 5.06
C ARG A 148 3.92 17.20 6.32
N GLU A 149 3.65 18.48 6.16
CA GLU A 149 3.30 19.39 7.29
C GLU A 149 2.03 18.92 8.00
N ALA A 150 1.02 18.49 7.23
CA ALA A 150 -0.21 17.96 7.80
C ALA A 150 0.04 16.71 8.65
N VAL A 151 0.90 15.78 8.19
CA VAL A 151 1.29 14.60 8.97
C VAL A 151 2.10 14.97 10.20
N ALA A 152 3.11 15.85 10.06
CA ALA A 152 3.95 16.30 11.17
C ALA A 152 3.16 17.06 12.27
N GLY A 153 2.06 17.71 11.88
CA GLY A 153 1.15 18.39 12.80
C GLY A 153 0.13 17.48 13.48
N LEU A 154 0.08 16.19 13.13
CA LEU A 154 -0.89 15.28 13.76
C LEU A 154 -0.51 14.97 15.21
N ALA A 155 -1.50 15.08 16.08
CA ALA A 155 -1.49 14.57 17.45
C ALA A 155 -2.46 13.37 17.51
N VAL A 156 -1.90 12.16 17.45
CA VAL A 156 -2.71 10.94 17.49
C VAL A 156 -2.93 10.55 18.95
N VAL A 157 -4.16 10.68 19.41
CA VAL A 157 -4.54 10.25 20.76
C VAL A 157 -4.91 8.77 20.69
N HIS A 158 -4.20 7.94 21.43
CA HIS A 158 -4.50 6.54 21.58
C HIS A 158 -4.31 6.14 23.05
N GLU A 159 -5.39 5.64 23.68
CA GLU A 159 -5.44 5.45 25.13
C GLU A 159 -5.09 6.76 25.86
N ASP A 160 -4.18 6.74 26.82
CA ASP A 160 -3.73 7.91 27.59
C ASP A 160 -2.47 8.59 26.99
N GLN A 161 -2.14 8.32 25.71
CA GLN A 161 -0.93 8.81 25.06
C GLN A 161 -1.26 9.71 23.87
N ILE A 162 -0.44 10.75 23.69
CA ILE A 162 -0.42 11.58 22.48
C ILE A 162 0.85 11.26 21.72
N LEU A 163 0.69 10.75 20.50
CA LEU A 163 1.79 10.37 19.62
C LEU A 163 1.89 11.37 18.47
N HIS A 164 3.13 11.74 18.16
CA HIS A 164 3.45 12.52 16.97
C HIS A 164 4.16 11.62 15.96
N ILE A 165 3.68 11.64 14.74
CA ILE A 165 4.27 10.89 13.63
C ILE A 165 4.80 11.85 12.57
N THR A 166 5.80 11.42 11.84
CA THR A 166 6.27 12.09 10.63
C THR A 166 6.25 11.12 9.47
N ALA A 167 6.34 11.62 8.26
CA ALA A 167 6.47 10.80 7.07
C ALA A 167 7.51 11.42 6.12
N SER A 168 8.18 10.56 5.38
CA SER A 168 9.10 10.93 4.31
C SER A 168 8.40 10.79 2.96
N PHE A 169 8.69 11.68 2.02
CA PHE A 169 7.98 11.80 0.76
C PHE A 169 8.95 11.76 -0.42
N GLY A 170 8.68 10.88 -1.38
CA GLY A 170 9.32 10.84 -2.68
C GLY A 170 8.35 11.32 -3.75
N VAL A 171 8.77 12.29 -4.54
CA VAL A 171 7.96 12.94 -5.57
C VAL A 171 8.59 12.73 -6.93
N THR A 172 7.77 12.49 -7.92
CA THR A 172 8.17 12.53 -9.31
C THR A 172 7.08 13.16 -10.17
N SER A 173 7.49 13.80 -11.26
CA SER A 173 6.59 14.36 -12.27
C SER A 173 7.30 14.37 -13.61
N ALA A 174 6.58 14.00 -14.66
CA ALA A 174 7.06 14.15 -16.03
C ALA A 174 5.88 14.39 -16.98
N LEU A 175 6.17 14.99 -18.14
CA LEU A 175 5.23 15.00 -19.25
C LEU A 175 4.95 13.54 -19.67
N ALA A 176 3.69 13.16 -19.72
CA ALA A 176 3.30 11.80 -20.10
C ALA A 176 3.63 11.54 -21.57
N THR A 177 4.30 10.44 -21.85
CA THR A 177 4.67 10.00 -23.19
C THR A 177 4.41 8.50 -23.36
N VAL A 178 4.25 8.04 -24.58
CA VAL A 178 4.01 6.61 -24.92
C VAL A 178 5.06 5.66 -24.36
N SER A 179 6.28 6.16 -24.14
CA SER A 179 7.40 5.38 -23.62
C SER A 179 7.44 5.23 -22.10
N LEU A 180 6.66 6.03 -21.36
CA LEU A 180 6.64 6.00 -19.90
C LEU A 180 5.47 5.15 -19.38
N GLN A 181 5.77 4.31 -18.41
CA GLN A 181 4.79 3.47 -17.73
C GLN A 181 4.64 3.91 -16.27
N VAL A 182 3.53 3.55 -15.63
CA VAL A 182 3.32 3.80 -14.19
C VAL A 182 4.48 3.28 -13.34
N ALA A 183 5.08 2.16 -13.76
CA ALA A 183 6.24 1.56 -13.07
C ALA A 183 7.47 2.48 -13.07
N ASP A 184 7.69 3.28 -14.12
CA ASP A 184 8.81 4.22 -14.19
C ASP A 184 8.63 5.36 -13.20
N TYR A 185 7.40 5.87 -13.07
CA TYR A 185 7.05 6.89 -12.06
C TYR A 185 7.16 6.33 -10.64
N LEU A 186 6.70 5.10 -10.40
CA LEU A 186 6.85 4.47 -9.08
C LEU A 186 8.32 4.28 -8.71
N ALA A 187 9.16 3.82 -9.65
CA ALA A 187 10.58 3.65 -9.40
C ALA A 187 11.29 4.98 -9.10
N ALA A 188 10.94 6.06 -9.80
CA ALA A 188 11.49 7.38 -9.53
C ALA A 188 11.02 7.92 -8.16
N ALA A 189 9.73 7.77 -7.83
CA ALA A 189 9.20 8.20 -6.54
C ALA A 189 9.81 7.39 -5.38
N ASP A 190 10.02 6.09 -5.53
CA ASP A 190 10.68 5.23 -4.55
C ASP A 190 12.13 5.65 -4.32
N HIS A 191 12.88 5.93 -5.41
CA HIS A 191 14.23 6.46 -5.31
C HIS A 191 14.27 7.79 -4.52
N ALA A 192 13.36 8.71 -4.80
CA ALA A 192 13.25 9.97 -4.07
C ALA A 192 12.87 9.75 -2.59
N LEU A 193 11.97 8.82 -2.30
CA LEU A 193 11.58 8.44 -0.93
C LEU A 193 12.77 7.86 -0.16
N TYR A 194 13.56 7.02 -0.81
CA TYR A 194 14.79 6.49 -0.21
C TYR A 194 15.78 7.60 0.16
N GLN A 195 15.96 8.61 -0.72
CA GLN A 195 16.78 9.79 -0.43
C GLN A 195 16.23 10.57 0.77
N ALA A 196 14.92 10.82 0.81
CA ALA A 196 14.26 11.50 1.92
C ALA A 196 14.51 10.78 3.27
N LYS A 197 14.40 9.44 3.27
CA LYS A 197 14.71 8.63 4.46
C LYS A 197 16.18 8.68 4.86
N ALA A 198 17.10 8.70 3.91
CA ALA A 198 18.56 8.76 4.15
C ALA A 198 19.01 10.12 4.68
N GLU A 199 18.36 11.20 4.28
CA GLU A 199 18.71 12.58 4.64
C GLU A 199 18.09 13.09 5.95
N GLY A 200 17.56 12.19 6.76
CA GLY A 200 17.06 12.53 8.11
C GLY A 200 15.57 12.42 8.27
N ARG A 201 14.85 11.94 7.26
CA ARG A 201 13.38 11.75 7.28
C ARG A 201 12.59 13.06 7.38
N ASN A 202 11.26 12.96 7.53
CA ASN A 202 10.35 14.10 7.62
C ASN A 202 10.67 15.20 6.59
N THR A 203 10.87 14.81 5.36
CA THR A 203 11.25 15.68 4.25
C THR A 203 10.68 15.19 2.93
N VAL A 204 10.66 16.08 1.94
CA VAL A 204 10.26 15.80 0.56
C VAL A 204 11.49 15.77 -0.33
N ARG A 205 11.58 14.80 -1.22
CA ARG A 205 12.61 14.73 -2.27
C ARG A 205 11.96 14.45 -3.61
N PHE A 206 12.62 14.92 -4.65
CA PHE A 206 12.21 14.75 -6.04
C PHE A 206 13.24 13.92 -6.81
N ALA A 207 12.75 13.04 -7.66
CA ALA A 207 13.55 12.39 -8.68
C ALA A 207 12.84 12.45 -10.04
N PRO A 208 13.55 12.80 -11.13
CA PRO A 208 12.98 12.78 -12.47
C PRO A 208 12.68 11.35 -12.90
N VAL A 209 11.62 11.17 -13.68
CA VAL A 209 11.35 9.87 -14.33
C VAL A 209 12.42 9.63 -15.38
N SER A 210 13.09 8.50 -15.29
CA SER A 210 13.97 8.02 -16.37
C SER A 210 13.35 6.76 -16.96
N THR A 211 13.28 6.68 -18.28
CA THR A 211 12.99 5.39 -18.92
C THR A 211 14.09 4.42 -18.50
N ALA A 212 13.74 3.32 -17.86
CA ALA A 212 14.70 2.24 -17.66
C ALA A 212 15.23 1.87 -19.05
N ALA A 213 16.54 2.09 -19.26
CA ALA A 213 17.16 1.68 -20.51
C ALA A 213 16.85 0.19 -20.71
N ALA A 214 16.18 -0.14 -21.82
CA ALA A 214 15.94 -1.52 -22.17
C ALA A 214 17.30 -2.25 -22.08
N PRO A 215 17.37 -3.41 -21.41
CA PRO A 215 18.61 -4.17 -21.38
C PRO A 215 19.03 -4.46 -22.82
N ALA A 216 20.25 -4.06 -23.14
CA ALA A 216 20.88 -4.26 -24.44
C ALA A 216 21.12 -5.75 -24.74
#